data_2ce40810b94c2d84892183de51a18efe
#
_entry.id   2ce40810b94c2d84892183de51a18efe
#
_cell.length_a   1.000
_cell.length_b   1.000
_cell.length_c   1.000
_cell.angle_alpha   90.00
_cell.angle_beta   90.00
_cell.angle_gamma   90.00
#
_symmetry.space_group_name_H-M   'P 1'
#
loop_
_entity.id
_entity.type
_entity.pdbx_description
1 polymer ?
#
loop_
_entity_poly.entity_id
_entity_poly.type
_entity_poly.pdbx_seq_one_letter_code
_entity_poly.pdbx_strand_id
1 'polypeptide(L)'
;MAVEDLKPSQGTVKTGLRENAVGLPGMLMQGIATIAPSFAILASFVFIVSWAGLSTPWAYLFGGALLCLQALNAAQLAKVFPSAGGWYTWIARAFHPRAGFFAGVLFSVWLPPVGALTLSYLAYTVLEPSIKAEYGVDVKWWIWVIAGLALVIFFAYQGIALSEKALIITGSIEIVIMVALAITGLVSAGPGGFSWAPLNPGNFHLASNLFLGVVFSIFAFSGWESTGPMAEESKNPKRNVPIGLVGSVIILMVYFVFVTWGYLVGIGVSKAGTIPTATAWPVATFAQHVWSGAWVFLLFALLNSAIAVSIACFNGGTRTWYAMGRSGVLPTALGKVNPKRKTPDNSIHLEVGMQVVAFACVLIWGVSDVFITWANAITIGLVLMYILANIGVVKYYLTEGRAQFSPLLHVVVPVIASAAGVVVVWKSYFSPFTSSGPVFWGLLVFIAIVVVTILALIYMRIRGQEEWMAKAQLVFEQSGTSH
;
A
#
# COMPACT_ATOMS: atom_id res chain seq x y z
N MET A 1 11.90 -44.55 -6.36
CA MET A 1 13.10 -43.80 -5.98
C MET A 1 12.81 -43.14 -4.66
N ALA A 2 13.45 -43.55 -3.60
CA ALA A 2 13.05 -43.26 -2.22
C ALA A 2 13.39 -41.82 -1.84
N VAL A 3 12.49 -41.24 -1.04
CA VAL A 3 12.53 -39.86 -0.49
C VAL A 3 13.64 -39.68 0.59
N GLU A 4 14.51 -40.68 0.77
CA GLU A 4 15.41 -40.77 1.92
C GLU A 4 16.78 -40.07 1.76
N ASP A 5 17.10 -39.53 0.57
CA ASP A 5 18.45 -38.96 0.31
C ASP A 5 18.56 -37.43 0.33
N LEU A 6 17.49 -36.70 0.73
CA LEU A 6 17.52 -35.25 0.89
C LEU A 6 17.63 -34.84 2.36
N LYS A 7 18.71 -35.21 3.04
CA LYS A 7 19.06 -34.56 4.31
C LYS A 7 19.38 -33.09 4.03
N PRO A 8 18.70 -32.12 4.70
CA PRO A 8 19.03 -30.72 4.51
C PRO A 8 20.44 -30.44 4.97
N SER A 9 21.29 -29.92 4.09
CA SER A 9 22.55 -29.32 4.50
C SER A 9 22.26 -28.19 5.47
N GLN A 10 22.83 -28.20 6.67
CA GLN A 10 22.70 -27.19 7.74
C GLN A 10 23.39 -25.85 7.36
N GLY A 11 23.37 -25.44 6.11
CA GLY A 11 23.86 -24.14 5.67
C GLY A 11 22.71 -23.15 5.57
N THR A 12 22.78 -22.07 6.32
CA THR A 12 21.90 -20.90 6.11
C THR A 12 21.95 -20.53 4.63
N VAL A 13 20.81 -20.61 3.93
CA VAL A 13 20.73 -20.21 2.53
C VAL A 13 20.99 -18.69 2.49
N LYS A 14 22.20 -18.32 2.05
CA LYS A 14 22.52 -16.90 1.85
C LYS A 14 21.60 -16.35 0.76
N THR A 15 20.70 -15.45 1.12
CA THR A 15 19.69 -14.87 0.21
C THR A 15 20.33 -14.02 -0.89
N GLY A 16 21.52 -13.52 -0.66
CA GLY A 16 22.23 -12.60 -1.54
C GLY A 16 21.78 -11.14 -1.39
N LEU A 17 20.61 -10.87 -0.79
CA LEU A 17 20.16 -9.54 -0.43
C LEU A 17 21.01 -8.96 0.72
N ARG A 18 20.87 -7.67 0.99
CA ARG A 18 21.64 -6.98 2.03
C ARG A 18 21.06 -7.24 3.41
N GLU A 19 21.53 -8.28 4.07
CA GLU A 19 21.11 -8.64 5.42
C GLU A 19 21.33 -7.51 6.43
N ASN A 20 20.45 -7.40 7.44
CA ASN A 20 20.52 -6.42 8.53
C ASN A 20 20.59 -4.94 8.09
N ALA A 21 20.10 -4.63 6.90
CA ALA A 21 20.12 -3.28 6.36
C ALA A 21 19.03 -2.38 6.95
N VAL A 22 17.84 -2.97 7.25
CA VAL A 22 16.63 -2.23 7.61
C VAL A 22 16.32 -2.39 9.09
N GLY A 23 16.28 -1.27 9.82
CA GLY A 23 15.87 -1.21 11.22
C GLY A 23 14.35 -1.04 11.39
N LEU A 24 13.88 -0.98 12.65
CA LEU A 24 12.47 -0.74 12.94
C LEU A 24 11.93 0.59 12.36
N PRO A 25 12.65 1.73 12.43
CA PRO A 25 12.18 2.97 11.80
C PRO A 25 11.95 2.82 10.29
N GLY A 26 12.83 2.08 9.59
CA GLY A 26 12.66 1.82 8.17
C GLY A 26 11.48 0.93 7.86
N MET A 27 11.22 -0.10 8.68
CA MET A 27 10.04 -0.95 8.51
C MET A 27 8.74 -0.15 8.68
N LEU A 28 8.69 0.76 9.66
CA LEU A 28 7.56 1.65 9.84
C LEU A 28 7.41 2.62 8.65
N MET A 29 8.53 3.23 8.23
CA MET A 29 8.50 4.21 7.14
C MET A 29 8.21 3.55 5.79
N GLN A 30 8.61 2.31 5.56
CA GLN A 30 8.23 1.55 4.37
C GLN A 30 6.70 1.45 4.23
N GLY A 31 5.99 1.07 5.30
CA GLY A 31 4.52 1.04 5.31
C GLY A 31 3.90 2.44 5.19
N ILE A 32 4.40 3.42 5.95
CA ILE A 32 3.93 4.80 5.92
C ILE A 32 4.11 5.42 4.52
N ALA A 33 5.28 5.27 3.92
CA ALA A 33 5.58 5.82 2.60
C ALA A 33 4.72 5.19 1.49
N THR A 34 4.42 3.88 1.59
CA THR A 34 3.56 3.22 0.60
C THR A 34 2.09 3.66 0.72
N ILE A 35 1.64 4.04 1.90
CA ILE A 35 0.32 4.67 2.10
C ILE A 35 0.29 6.08 1.48
N ALA A 36 1.45 6.74 1.35
CA ALA A 36 1.58 8.10 0.79
C ALA A 36 0.74 9.13 1.55
N PRO A 37 1.07 9.48 2.82
CA PRO A 37 0.16 10.15 3.75
C PRO A 37 -0.38 11.49 3.26
N SER A 38 0.42 12.33 2.61
CA SER A 38 -0.04 13.61 2.05
C SER A 38 -0.95 13.42 0.84
N PHE A 39 -0.54 12.53 -0.08
CA PHE A 39 -1.32 12.23 -1.27
C PHE A 39 -2.63 11.51 -0.92
N ALA A 40 -2.60 10.55 0.00
CA ALA A 40 -3.79 9.81 0.43
C ALA A 40 -4.85 10.74 1.03
N ILE A 41 -4.47 11.69 1.90
CA ILE A 41 -5.38 12.69 2.45
C ILE A 41 -5.96 13.55 1.33
N LEU A 42 -5.13 14.08 0.46
CA LEU A 42 -5.59 14.95 -0.61
C LEU A 42 -6.54 14.25 -1.57
N ALA A 43 -6.23 13.01 -1.95
CA ALA A 43 -7.06 12.24 -2.86
C ALA A 43 -8.38 11.76 -2.23
N SER A 44 -8.42 11.53 -0.91
CA SER A 44 -9.58 10.92 -0.24
C SER A 44 -10.43 11.91 0.56
N PHE A 45 -9.84 12.99 1.10
CA PHE A 45 -10.52 13.90 2.02
C PHE A 45 -11.81 14.49 1.44
N VAL A 46 -11.79 14.94 0.18
CA VAL A 46 -12.96 15.54 -0.48
C VAL A 46 -14.14 14.57 -0.53
N PHE A 47 -13.86 13.31 -0.91
CA PHE A 47 -14.90 12.28 -0.99
C PHE A 47 -15.42 11.91 0.40
N ILE A 48 -14.52 11.70 1.36
CA ILE A 48 -14.93 11.32 2.72
C ILE A 48 -15.73 12.43 3.37
N VAL A 49 -15.30 13.69 3.24
CA VAL A 49 -16.03 14.83 3.84
C VAL A 49 -17.40 15.04 3.21
N SER A 50 -17.59 14.74 1.92
CA SER A 50 -18.90 14.84 1.27
C SER A 50 -19.93 13.87 1.86
N TRP A 51 -19.49 12.74 2.40
CA TRP A 51 -20.36 11.74 3.04
C TRP A 51 -20.37 11.83 4.57
N ALA A 52 -19.20 12.01 5.17
CA ALA A 52 -19.07 12.02 6.62
C ALA A 52 -19.22 13.42 7.24
N GLY A 53 -19.10 14.50 6.43
CA GLY A 53 -19.19 15.87 6.92
C GLY A 53 -18.22 16.15 8.07
N LEU A 54 -18.73 16.68 9.18
CA LEU A 54 -17.94 16.90 10.41
C LEU A 54 -17.37 15.60 10.99
N SER A 55 -17.99 14.47 10.73
CA SER A 55 -17.54 13.16 11.23
C SER A 55 -16.39 12.53 10.42
N THR A 56 -15.76 13.28 9.50
CA THR A 56 -14.62 12.82 8.69
C THR A 56 -13.47 12.20 9.53
N PRO A 57 -13.02 12.78 10.67
CA PRO A 57 -11.99 12.14 11.48
C PRO A 57 -12.40 10.75 11.99
N TRP A 58 -13.68 10.54 12.29
CA TRP A 58 -14.22 9.26 12.71
C TRP A 58 -14.25 8.23 11.56
N ALA A 59 -14.49 8.68 10.33
CA ALA A 59 -14.38 7.78 9.17
C ALA A 59 -12.97 7.22 9.04
N TYR A 60 -11.93 8.05 9.18
CA TYR A 60 -10.54 7.59 9.19
C TYR A 60 -10.20 6.72 10.41
N LEU A 61 -10.74 7.02 11.58
CA LEU A 61 -10.54 6.21 12.78
C LEU A 61 -11.09 4.79 12.59
N PHE A 62 -12.34 4.68 12.14
CA PHE A 62 -12.98 3.37 11.95
C PHE A 62 -12.34 2.59 10.81
N GLY A 63 -12.00 3.22 9.68
CA GLY A 63 -11.31 2.57 8.57
C GLY A 63 -9.91 2.09 8.96
N GLY A 64 -9.15 2.92 9.67
CA GLY A 64 -7.85 2.56 10.22
C GLY A 64 -7.95 1.42 11.23
N ALA A 65 -8.96 1.43 12.13
CA ALA A 65 -9.19 0.35 13.08
C ALA A 65 -9.49 -0.99 12.39
N LEU A 66 -10.30 -1.00 11.33
CA LEU A 66 -10.57 -2.21 10.52
C LEU A 66 -9.29 -2.73 9.85
N LEU A 67 -8.45 -1.84 9.32
CA LEU A 67 -7.16 -2.24 8.74
C LEU A 67 -6.13 -2.65 9.79
N CYS A 68 -6.19 -2.14 11.01
CA CYS A 68 -5.39 -2.67 12.12
C CYS A 68 -5.70 -4.15 12.39
N LEU A 69 -6.97 -4.58 12.31
CA LEU A 69 -7.33 -5.99 12.44
C LEU A 69 -6.68 -6.81 11.31
N GLN A 70 -6.66 -6.28 10.09
CA GLN A 70 -6.01 -6.93 8.95
C GLN A 70 -4.49 -6.98 9.12
N ALA A 71 -3.88 -5.90 9.58
CA ALA A 71 -2.44 -5.83 9.85
C ALA A 71 -2.02 -6.79 10.99
N LEU A 72 -2.87 -6.97 12.00
CA LEU A 72 -2.66 -7.97 13.05
C LEU A 72 -2.63 -9.40 12.49
N ASN A 73 -3.51 -9.75 11.54
CA ASN A 73 -3.49 -11.05 10.88
C ASN A 73 -2.21 -11.28 10.08
N ALA A 74 -1.80 -10.30 9.27
CA ALA A 74 -0.54 -10.35 8.53
C ALA A 74 0.66 -10.46 9.48
N ALA A 75 0.64 -9.74 10.61
CA ALA A 75 1.69 -9.80 11.62
C ALA A 75 1.84 -11.19 12.25
N GLN A 76 0.74 -11.96 12.44
CA GLN A 76 0.82 -13.34 12.91
C GLN A 76 1.60 -14.23 11.91
N LEU A 77 1.35 -14.09 10.61
CA LEU A 77 2.07 -14.82 9.57
C LEU A 77 3.54 -14.36 9.45
N ALA A 78 3.79 -13.05 9.53
CA ALA A 78 5.12 -12.48 9.44
C ALA A 78 6.05 -12.93 10.60
N LYS A 79 5.51 -13.16 11.80
CA LYS A 79 6.26 -13.71 12.93
C LYS A 79 6.77 -15.11 12.68
N VAL A 80 5.97 -15.91 11.98
CA VAL A 80 6.27 -17.33 11.75
C VAL A 80 7.08 -17.53 10.47
N PHE A 81 6.76 -16.78 9.40
CA PHE A 81 7.33 -16.96 8.07
C PHE A 81 7.99 -15.67 7.54
N PRO A 82 9.05 -15.14 8.19
CA PRO A 82 9.74 -13.95 7.67
C PRO A 82 10.45 -14.28 6.35
N SER A 83 10.03 -13.64 5.26
CA SER A 83 10.56 -13.89 3.92
C SER A 83 10.38 -12.67 3.00
N ALA A 84 11.30 -12.51 2.04
CA ALA A 84 11.17 -11.51 0.97
C ALA A 84 9.96 -11.75 0.05
N GLY A 85 9.38 -12.93 0.07
CA GLY A 85 8.13 -13.23 -0.62
C GLY A 85 6.89 -12.63 0.04
N GLY A 86 6.97 -12.19 1.30
CA GLY A 86 5.86 -11.59 2.01
C GLY A 86 4.55 -12.39 1.86
N TRP A 87 3.52 -11.78 1.28
CA TRP A 87 2.20 -12.37 1.06
C TRP A 87 2.24 -13.67 0.25
N TYR A 88 3.10 -13.78 -0.76
CA TYR A 88 3.34 -15.02 -1.49
C TYR A 88 3.70 -16.16 -0.55
N THR A 89 4.75 -15.96 0.25
CA THR A 89 5.27 -16.98 1.17
C THR A 89 4.28 -17.30 2.28
N TRP A 90 3.68 -16.27 2.90
CA TRP A 90 2.75 -16.45 4.00
C TRP A 90 1.54 -17.30 3.62
N ILE A 91 0.89 -16.96 2.51
CA ILE A 91 -0.29 -17.69 2.04
C ILE A 91 0.08 -19.08 1.50
N ALA A 92 1.25 -19.22 0.83
CA ALA A 92 1.71 -20.51 0.36
C ALA A 92 1.94 -21.51 1.51
N ARG A 93 2.54 -21.05 2.61
CA ARG A 93 2.84 -21.86 3.79
C ARG A 93 1.63 -22.12 4.68
N ALA A 94 0.89 -21.07 5.00
CA ALA A 94 -0.20 -21.15 5.93
C ALA A 94 -1.47 -21.79 5.33
N PHE A 95 -1.70 -21.60 4.04
CA PHE A 95 -2.91 -22.10 3.37
C PHE A 95 -2.62 -23.13 2.28
N HIS A 96 -2.08 -22.70 1.12
CA HIS A 96 -1.80 -23.60 0.00
C HIS A 96 -0.84 -22.95 -1.01
N PRO A 97 0.17 -23.68 -1.58
CA PRO A 97 1.14 -23.11 -2.51
C PRO A 97 0.53 -22.38 -3.72
N ARG A 98 -0.53 -22.94 -4.32
CA ARG A 98 -1.22 -22.29 -5.46
C ARG A 98 -1.91 -21.00 -5.07
N ALA A 99 -2.49 -20.93 -3.86
CA ALA A 99 -3.07 -19.71 -3.33
C ALA A 99 -1.98 -18.65 -3.04
N GLY A 100 -0.81 -19.10 -2.57
CA GLY A 100 0.37 -18.25 -2.41
C GLY A 100 0.84 -17.68 -3.74
N PHE A 101 0.95 -18.51 -4.79
CA PHE A 101 1.28 -18.01 -6.14
C PHE A 101 0.30 -16.95 -6.61
N PHE A 102 -0.99 -17.24 -6.47
CA PHE A 102 -2.06 -16.30 -6.83
C PHE A 102 -1.91 -14.96 -6.08
N ALA A 103 -1.72 -15.00 -4.77
CA ALA A 103 -1.51 -13.82 -3.95
C ALA A 103 -0.21 -13.06 -4.32
N GLY A 104 0.87 -13.79 -4.60
CA GLY A 104 2.13 -13.24 -5.07
C GLY A 104 2.00 -12.48 -6.39
N VAL A 105 1.27 -13.05 -7.36
CA VAL A 105 0.97 -12.37 -8.63
C VAL A 105 0.11 -11.14 -8.40
N LEU A 106 -0.98 -11.26 -7.62
CA LEU A 106 -1.80 -10.11 -7.28
C LEU A 106 -0.96 -8.99 -6.67
N PHE A 107 -0.17 -9.26 -5.66
CA PHE A 107 0.64 -8.26 -4.99
C PHE A 107 1.70 -7.63 -5.92
N SER A 108 2.42 -8.46 -6.69
CA SER A 108 3.55 -8.01 -7.52
C SER A 108 3.13 -7.37 -8.85
N VAL A 109 1.91 -7.60 -9.33
CA VAL A 109 1.38 -6.93 -10.53
C VAL A 109 0.76 -5.58 -10.16
N TRP A 110 0.22 -5.45 -8.95
CA TRP A 110 -0.52 -4.25 -8.54
C TRP A 110 0.36 -3.10 -8.08
N LEU A 111 1.40 -3.40 -7.28
CA LEU A 111 2.24 -2.38 -6.68
C LEU A 111 3.07 -1.58 -7.69
N PRO A 112 3.75 -2.19 -8.68
CA PRO A 112 4.64 -1.43 -9.56
C PRO A 112 3.96 -0.27 -10.29
N PRO A 113 2.79 -0.42 -10.92
CA PRO A 113 2.13 0.67 -11.61
C PRO A 113 1.71 1.85 -10.72
N VAL A 114 1.48 1.60 -9.41
CA VAL A 114 1.03 2.64 -8.46
C VAL A 114 1.93 3.86 -8.50
N GLY A 115 3.25 3.67 -8.57
CA GLY A 115 4.20 4.78 -8.62
C GLY A 115 4.00 5.70 -9.82
N ALA A 116 3.99 5.13 -11.04
CA ALA A 116 3.80 5.90 -12.27
C ALA A 116 2.41 6.58 -12.28
N LEU A 117 1.37 5.88 -11.83
CA LEU A 117 0.01 6.39 -11.83
C LEU A 117 -0.18 7.53 -10.81
N THR A 118 0.37 7.39 -9.59
CA THR A 118 0.30 8.42 -8.56
C THR A 118 1.06 9.68 -8.97
N LEU A 119 2.27 9.52 -9.52
CA LEU A 119 3.04 10.63 -10.07
C LEU A 119 2.30 11.33 -11.21
N SER A 120 1.70 10.56 -12.14
CA SER A 120 0.93 11.12 -13.26
C SER A 120 -0.30 11.89 -12.77
N TYR A 121 -1.05 11.31 -11.84
CA TYR A 121 -2.25 11.94 -11.30
C TYR A 121 -1.91 13.23 -10.56
N LEU A 122 -0.89 13.23 -9.70
CA LEU A 122 -0.44 14.42 -8.98
C LEU A 122 0.07 15.49 -9.95
N ALA A 123 0.94 15.11 -10.89
CA ALA A 123 1.54 16.05 -11.81
C ALA A 123 0.50 16.74 -12.71
N TYR A 124 -0.47 15.97 -13.22
CA TYR A 124 -1.53 16.47 -14.08
C TYR A 124 -2.55 17.33 -13.32
N THR A 125 -3.00 16.85 -12.15
CA THR A 125 -4.12 17.51 -11.44
C THR A 125 -3.66 18.65 -10.53
N VAL A 126 -2.41 18.64 -10.05
CA VAL A 126 -1.91 19.61 -9.07
C VAL A 126 -0.69 20.38 -9.55
N LEU A 127 0.42 19.68 -9.92
CA LEU A 127 1.69 20.38 -10.15
C LEU A 127 1.64 21.30 -11.37
N GLU A 128 1.21 20.80 -12.55
CA GLU A 128 1.14 21.61 -13.76
C GLU A 128 0.22 22.83 -13.58
N PRO A 129 -1.05 22.69 -13.14
CA PRO A 129 -1.93 23.84 -12.98
C PRO A 129 -1.47 24.80 -11.89
N SER A 130 -0.94 24.31 -10.77
CA SER A 130 -0.50 25.17 -9.67
C SER A 130 0.74 25.97 -10.01
N ILE A 131 1.75 25.35 -10.63
CA ILE A 131 2.98 26.03 -11.03
C ILE A 131 2.70 27.06 -12.13
N LYS A 132 1.81 26.72 -13.07
CA LYS A 132 1.38 27.66 -14.10
C LYS A 132 0.64 28.86 -13.53
N ALA A 133 -0.24 28.64 -12.55
CA ALA A 133 -1.00 29.73 -11.91
C ALA A 133 -0.12 30.64 -11.03
N GLU A 134 0.81 30.06 -10.27
CA GLU A 134 1.63 30.79 -9.31
C GLU A 134 2.83 31.48 -9.94
N TYR A 135 3.51 30.80 -10.87
CA TYR A 135 4.79 31.26 -11.43
C TYR A 135 4.72 31.62 -12.92
N GLY A 136 3.59 31.42 -13.60
CA GLY A 136 3.46 31.64 -15.03
C GLY A 136 4.24 30.67 -15.92
N VAL A 137 4.82 29.61 -15.34
CA VAL A 137 5.67 28.65 -16.06
C VAL A 137 4.84 27.40 -16.43
N ASP A 138 4.77 27.08 -17.71
CA ASP A 138 4.01 25.92 -18.23
C ASP A 138 4.92 24.68 -18.33
N VAL A 139 5.18 24.04 -17.18
CA VAL A 139 5.90 22.75 -17.13
C VAL A 139 4.89 21.62 -17.27
N LYS A 140 4.94 20.92 -18.39
CA LYS A 140 4.01 19.82 -18.69
C LYS A 140 4.10 18.69 -17.69
N TRP A 141 2.96 18.14 -17.29
CA TRP A 141 2.84 17.11 -16.24
C TRP A 141 3.73 15.89 -16.49
N TRP A 142 3.89 15.44 -17.73
CA TRP A 142 4.71 14.27 -18.05
C TRP A 142 6.21 14.48 -17.79
N ILE A 143 6.71 15.73 -17.77
CA ILE A 143 8.09 16.05 -17.40
C ILE A 143 8.35 15.69 -15.92
N TRP A 144 7.41 16.04 -15.05
CA TRP A 144 7.46 15.69 -13.62
C TRP A 144 7.43 14.18 -13.41
N VAL A 145 6.62 13.45 -14.21
CA VAL A 145 6.54 11.98 -14.14
C VAL A 145 7.86 11.36 -14.54
N ILE A 146 8.46 11.77 -15.66
CA ILE A 146 9.75 11.23 -16.13
C ILE A 146 10.84 11.52 -15.09
N ALA A 147 10.92 12.74 -14.55
CA ALA A 147 11.89 13.09 -13.52
C ALA A 147 11.70 12.29 -12.24
N GLY A 148 10.46 12.13 -11.78
CA GLY A 148 10.12 11.32 -10.61
C GLY A 148 10.47 9.84 -10.81
N LEU A 149 10.10 9.25 -11.93
CA LEU A 149 10.42 7.85 -12.25
C LEU A 149 11.94 7.63 -12.38
N ALA A 150 12.68 8.56 -12.99
CA ALA A 150 14.13 8.48 -13.05
C ALA A 150 14.76 8.46 -11.66
N LEU A 151 14.25 9.26 -10.71
CA LEU A 151 14.68 9.27 -9.32
C LEU A 151 14.34 7.95 -8.62
N VAL A 152 13.14 7.40 -8.82
CA VAL A 152 12.72 6.10 -8.27
C VAL A 152 13.62 4.98 -8.75
N ILE A 153 13.89 4.94 -10.06
CA ILE A 153 14.78 3.94 -10.68
C ILE A 153 16.20 4.07 -10.11
N PHE A 154 16.70 5.30 -9.95
CA PHE A 154 18.00 5.54 -9.32
C PHE A 154 18.06 4.91 -7.92
N PHE A 155 17.08 5.18 -7.04
CA PHE A 155 17.05 4.59 -5.70
C PHE A 155 16.92 3.06 -5.72
N ALA A 156 16.14 2.50 -6.64
CA ALA A 156 15.97 1.04 -6.78
C ALA A 156 17.32 0.34 -7.04
N TYR A 157 18.17 0.90 -7.89
CA TYR A 157 19.51 0.34 -8.17
C TYR A 157 20.55 0.62 -7.10
N GLN A 158 20.41 1.67 -6.28
CA GLN A 158 21.33 1.93 -5.18
C GLN A 158 21.12 0.99 -3.98
N GLY A 159 20.00 0.30 -3.95
CA GLY A 159 19.67 -0.69 -2.93
C GLY A 159 18.95 -0.11 -1.71
N ILE A 160 18.45 -1.04 -0.89
CA ILE A 160 17.47 -0.73 0.16
C ILE A 160 17.96 0.28 1.20
N ALA A 161 19.23 0.25 1.58
CA ALA A 161 19.73 1.11 2.67
C ALA A 161 19.66 2.60 2.33
N LEU A 162 19.89 2.98 1.06
CA LEU A 162 19.77 4.37 0.62
C LEU A 162 18.33 4.78 0.41
N SER A 163 17.53 3.92 -0.23
CA SER A 163 16.10 4.21 -0.44
C SER A 163 15.35 4.35 0.89
N GLU A 164 15.62 3.48 1.86
CA GLU A 164 15.03 3.56 3.20
C GLU A 164 15.42 4.85 3.93
N LYS A 165 16.71 5.21 3.90
CA LYS A 165 17.17 6.46 4.52
C LYS A 165 16.47 7.68 3.89
N ALA A 166 16.32 7.69 2.57
CA ALA A 166 15.57 8.74 1.88
C ALA A 166 14.11 8.78 2.34
N LEU A 167 13.42 7.63 2.40
CA LEU A 167 12.03 7.54 2.87
C LEU A 167 11.87 8.04 4.31
N ILE A 168 12.80 7.71 5.23
CA ILE A 168 12.74 8.18 6.62
C ILE A 168 12.86 9.70 6.68
N ILE A 169 13.85 10.28 6.00
CA ILE A 169 14.10 11.73 6.07
C ILE A 169 12.94 12.49 5.41
N THR A 170 12.65 12.19 4.16
CA THR A 170 11.69 12.99 3.39
C THR A 170 10.26 12.73 3.84
N GLY A 171 9.91 11.50 4.22
CA GLY A 171 8.61 11.17 4.78
C GLY A 171 8.37 11.83 6.15
N SER A 172 9.41 11.95 7.00
CA SER A 172 9.29 12.71 8.25
C SER A 172 9.03 14.19 7.99
N ILE A 173 9.73 14.80 7.03
CA ILE A 173 9.51 16.20 6.63
C ILE A 173 8.07 16.38 6.12
N GLU A 174 7.59 15.49 5.27
CA GLU A 174 6.23 15.49 4.75
C GLU A 174 5.17 15.48 5.86
N ILE A 175 5.31 14.57 6.82
CA ILE A 175 4.40 14.47 7.98
C ILE A 175 4.42 15.77 8.79
N VAL A 176 5.60 16.35 9.04
CA VAL A 176 5.74 17.61 9.76
C VAL A 176 5.02 18.76 9.04
N ILE A 177 5.15 18.87 7.72
CA ILE A 177 4.48 19.90 6.92
C ILE A 177 2.95 19.76 7.06
N MET A 178 2.41 18.56 6.91
CA MET A 178 0.97 18.34 6.97
C MET A 178 0.41 18.57 8.39
N VAL A 179 1.15 18.15 9.42
CA VAL A 179 0.81 18.42 10.82
C VAL A 179 0.88 19.91 11.12
N ALA A 180 1.89 20.63 10.61
CA ALA A 180 1.99 22.07 10.76
C ALA A 180 0.78 22.80 10.11
N LEU A 181 0.35 22.35 8.93
CA LEU A 181 -0.85 22.90 8.29
C LEU A 181 -2.11 22.63 9.11
N ALA A 182 -2.25 21.45 9.71
CA ALA A 182 -3.37 21.12 10.59
C ALA A 182 -3.37 21.98 11.87
N ILE A 183 -2.20 22.18 12.50
CA ILE A 183 -2.05 23.09 13.65
C ILE A 183 -2.41 24.51 13.25
N THR A 184 -1.98 24.98 12.08
CA THR A 184 -2.38 26.30 11.56
C THR A 184 -3.90 26.39 11.44
N GLY A 185 -4.55 25.31 10.96
CA GLY A 185 -6.01 25.25 10.90
C GLY A 185 -6.72 25.34 12.26
N LEU A 186 -6.12 24.78 13.31
CA LEU A 186 -6.66 24.89 14.67
C LEU A 186 -6.44 26.30 15.28
N VAL A 187 -5.31 26.93 14.99
CA VAL A 187 -4.95 28.26 15.52
C VAL A 187 -5.65 29.37 14.75
N SER A 188 -5.66 29.26 13.41
CA SER A 188 -6.28 30.23 12.49
C SER A 188 -7.60 29.66 11.96
N ALA A 189 -8.51 29.36 12.88
CA ALA A 189 -9.77 28.71 12.57
C ALA A 189 -10.61 29.53 11.58
N GLY A 190 -11.18 28.84 10.60
CA GLY A 190 -12.08 29.43 9.61
C GLY A 190 -13.48 29.78 10.18
N PRO A 191 -14.47 30.01 9.31
CA PRO A 191 -15.81 30.32 9.75
C PRO A 191 -16.40 29.30 10.73
N GLY A 192 -16.82 29.77 11.90
CA GLY A 192 -17.28 28.95 13.03
C GLY A 192 -16.26 28.85 14.17
N GLY A 193 -15.04 29.35 13.98
CA GLY A 193 -13.99 29.36 15.00
C GLY A 193 -13.42 27.97 15.35
N PHE A 194 -12.58 27.93 16.38
CA PHE A 194 -12.06 26.66 16.93
C PHE A 194 -13.21 25.79 17.43
N SER A 195 -13.18 24.50 17.08
CA SER A 195 -14.28 23.60 17.42
C SER A 195 -13.83 22.16 17.62
N TRP A 196 -14.37 21.52 18.65
CA TRP A 196 -14.25 20.08 18.90
C TRP A 196 -15.35 19.28 18.18
N ALA A 197 -16.25 19.94 17.45
CA ALA A 197 -17.36 19.28 16.79
C ALA A 197 -16.94 18.12 15.86
N PRO A 198 -15.82 18.21 15.11
CA PRO A 198 -15.37 17.08 14.29
C PRO A 198 -15.00 15.82 15.08
N LEU A 199 -14.65 15.97 16.36
CA LEU A 199 -14.31 14.84 17.26
C LEU A 199 -15.48 14.42 18.16
N ASN A 200 -16.65 15.07 18.03
CA ASN A 200 -17.83 14.73 18.82
C ASN A 200 -18.64 13.62 18.11
N PRO A 201 -18.74 12.40 18.69
CA PRO A 201 -19.54 11.31 18.10
C PRO A 201 -21.04 11.64 18.06
N GLY A 202 -21.52 12.58 18.87
CA GLY A 202 -22.89 13.08 18.79
C GLY A 202 -23.28 13.67 17.44
N ASN A 203 -22.29 14.00 16.59
CA ASN A 203 -22.53 14.56 15.24
C ASN A 203 -22.68 13.50 14.14
N PHE A 204 -22.65 12.20 14.45
CA PHE A 204 -22.81 11.15 13.45
C PHE A 204 -24.14 11.23 12.66
N HIS A 205 -25.18 11.72 13.29
CA HIS A 205 -26.50 11.94 12.65
C HIS A 205 -26.47 13.04 11.57
N LEU A 206 -25.47 13.93 11.57
CA LEU A 206 -25.29 14.97 10.56
C LEU A 206 -24.54 14.46 9.30
N ALA A 207 -23.92 13.28 9.37
CA ALA A 207 -23.28 12.67 8.21
C ALA A 207 -24.35 12.13 7.24
N SER A 208 -24.24 12.47 5.97
CA SER A 208 -25.13 11.93 4.94
C SER A 208 -24.96 10.40 4.80
N ASN A 209 -23.72 9.93 4.91
CA ASN A 209 -23.38 8.51 4.88
C ASN A 209 -22.00 8.23 5.51
N LEU A 210 -21.92 8.22 6.84
CA LEU A 210 -20.66 7.92 7.55
C LEU A 210 -20.07 6.56 7.12
N PHE A 211 -20.91 5.58 6.87
CA PHE A 211 -20.46 4.24 6.44
C PHE A 211 -19.69 4.28 5.12
N LEU A 212 -20.15 5.03 4.11
CA LEU A 212 -19.40 5.21 2.86
C LEU A 212 -18.09 5.96 3.11
N GLY A 213 -18.08 6.94 4.01
CA GLY A 213 -16.86 7.61 4.44
C GLY A 213 -15.84 6.62 5.03
N VAL A 214 -16.27 5.69 5.87
CA VAL A 214 -15.42 4.61 6.42
C VAL A 214 -14.90 3.69 5.31
N VAL A 215 -15.76 3.24 4.41
CA VAL A 215 -15.36 2.39 3.27
C VAL A 215 -14.28 3.06 2.42
N PHE A 216 -14.46 4.35 2.12
CA PHE A 216 -13.49 5.08 1.30
C PHE A 216 -12.19 5.40 2.06
N SER A 217 -12.24 5.57 3.37
CA SER A 217 -11.04 5.77 4.19
C SER A 217 -10.13 4.53 4.21
N ILE A 218 -10.67 3.31 4.09
CA ILE A 218 -9.89 2.07 4.00
C ILE A 218 -8.93 2.13 2.79
N PHE A 219 -9.38 2.67 1.66
CA PHE A 219 -8.53 2.88 0.50
C PHE A 219 -7.35 3.82 0.80
N ALA A 220 -7.60 4.88 1.59
CA ALA A 220 -6.55 5.83 1.97
C ALA A 220 -5.42 5.23 2.83
N PHE A 221 -5.65 4.07 3.45
CA PHE A 221 -4.64 3.36 4.21
C PHE A 221 -3.95 2.22 3.44
N SER A 222 -4.33 1.90 2.21
CA SER A 222 -3.72 0.81 1.43
C SER A 222 -2.25 1.11 1.17
N GLY A 223 -1.37 0.09 1.33
CA GLY A 223 0.07 0.22 1.10
C GLY A 223 0.95 -0.34 2.23
N TRP A 224 0.45 -0.42 3.47
CA TRP A 224 1.21 -0.97 4.61
C TRP A 224 1.75 -2.38 4.35
N GLU A 225 1.17 -3.10 3.43
CA GLU A 225 1.48 -4.47 3.02
C GLU A 225 2.90 -4.61 2.48
N SER A 226 3.46 -3.54 1.92
CA SER A 226 4.81 -3.52 1.32
C SER A 226 5.94 -3.72 2.34
N THR A 227 5.64 -3.58 3.63
CA THR A 227 6.58 -3.88 4.73
C THR A 227 6.94 -5.37 4.79
N GLY A 228 6.01 -6.26 4.43
CA GLY A 228 6.20 -7.71 4.52
C GLY A 228 7.42 -8.24 3.77
N PRO A 229 7.57 -7.93 2.46
CA PRO A 229 8.71 -8.36 1.66
C PRO A 229 10.09 -7.88 2.11
N MET A 230 10.18 -6.91 3.03
CA MET A 230 11.46 -6.42 3.58
C MET A 230 12.08 -7.34 4.63
N ALA A 231 11.45 -8.46 4.95
CA ALA A 231 11.82 -9.31 6.08
C ALA A 231 13.28 -9.80 6.02
N GLU A 232 13.78 -10.23 4.85
CA GLU A 232 15.15 -10.77 4.71
C GLU A 232 16.24 -9.70 4.82
N GLU A 233 15.90 -8.43 4.67
CA GLU A 233 16.82 -7.30 4.84
C GLU A 233 16.69 -6.65 6.24
N SER A 234 15.76 -7.13 7.07
CA SER A 234 15.51 -6.61 8.42
C SER A 234 16.55 -7.07 9.44
N LYS A 235 16.93 -6.18 10.37
CA LYS A 235 17.80 -6.50 11.51
C LYS A 235 17.21 -7.54 12.46
N ASN A 236 15.89 -7.52 12.65
CA ASN A 236 15.16 -8.50 13.46
C ASN A 236 13.78 -8.72 12.81
N PRO A 237 13.69 -9.61 11.81
CA PRO A 237 12.48 -9.76 11.00
C PRO A 237 11.27 -10.20 11.81
N LYS A 238 11.41 -11.13 12.76
CA LYS A 238 10.31 -11.65 13.59
C LYS A 238 9.68 -10.56 14.51
N ARG A 239 10.41 -9.48 14.78
CA ARG A 239 9.93 -8.34 15.59
C ARG A 239 9.60 -7.14 14.72
N ASN A 240 10.53 -6.74 13.85
CA ASN A 240 10.43 -5.47 13.15
C ASN A 240 9.35 -5.47 12.08
N VAL A 241 9.16 -6.59 11.35
CA VAL A 241 8.12 -6.69 10.32
C VAL A 241 6.72 -6.63 10.91
N PRO A 242 6.35 -7.44 11.93
CA PRO A 242 5.06 -7.33 12.59
C PRO A 242 4.77 -5.93 13.16
N ILE A 243 5.76 -5.31 13.81
CA ILE A 243 5.61 -3.95 14.35
C ILE A 243 5.48 -2.94 13.20
N GLY A 244 6.24 -3.11 12.12
CA GLY A 244 6.14 -2.25 10.94
C GLY A 244 4.75 -2.29 10.30
N LEU A 245 4.19 -3.49 10.10
CA LEU A 245 2.85 -3.69 9.55
C LEU A 245 1.76 -3.02 10.39
N VAL A 246 1.70 -3.32 11.68
CA VAL A 246 0.66 -2.79 12.57
C VAL A 246 0.92 -1.33 12.94
N GLY A 247 2.17 -1.00 13.24
CA GLY A 247 2.58 0.33 13.70
C GLY A 247 2.38 1.41 12.64
N SER A 248 2.65 1.12 11.35
CA SER A 248 2.41 2.09 10.28
C SER A 248 0.92 2.46 10.17
N VAL A 249 0.01 1.48 10.28
CA VAL A 249 -1.43 1.73 10.25
C VAL A 249 -1.87 2.54 11.48
N ILE A 250 -1.39 2.19 12.69
CA ILE A 250 -1.75 2.93 13.92
C ILE A 250 -1.24 4.38 13.86
N ILE A 251 0.01 4.58 13.46
CA ILE A 251 0.60 5.93 13.35
C ILE A 251 -0.22 6.77 12.37
N LEU A 252 -0.54 6.22 11.20
CA LEU A 252 -1.32 6.96 10.21
C LEU A 252 -2.80 7.12 10.59
N MET A 253 -3.37 6.20 11.34
CA MET A 253 -4.72 6.37 11.89
C MET A 253 -4.79 7.60 12.80
N VAL A 254 -3.86 7.73 13.74
CA VAL A 254 -3.75 8.91 14.62
C VAL A 254 -3.49 10.18 13.81
N TYR A 255 -2.56 10.10 12.86
CA TYR A 255 -2.21 11.19 11.97
C TYR A 255 -3.42 11.67 11.14
N PHE A 256 -4.14 10.77 10.47
CA PHE A 256 -5.30 11.15 9.66
C PHE A 256 -6.44 11.75 10.47
N VAL A 257 -6.71 11.23 11.66
CA VAL A 257 -7.69 11.83 12.59
C VAL A 257 -7.28 13.26 12.94
N PHE A 258 -6.02 13.46 13.31
CA PHE A 258 -5.52 14.77 13.72
C PHE A 258 -5.52 15.79 12.56
N VAL A 259 -4.98 15.41 11.41
CA VAL A 259 -4.86 16.37 10.30
C VAL A 259 -6.22 16.70 9.70
N THR A 260 -7.16 15.74 9.62
CA THR A 260 -8.51 16.02 9.12
C THR A 260 -9.33 16.88 10.08
N TRP A 261 -9.14 16.72 11.39
CA TRP A 261 -9.72 17.65 12.38
C TRP A 261 -9.20 19.08 12.16
N GLY A 262 -7.87 19.27 12.08
CA GLY A 262 -7.26 20.57 11.85
C GLY A 262 -7.74 21.23 10.54
N TYR A 263 -7.84 20.45 9.47
CA TYR A 263 -8.30 20.96 8.17
C TYR A 263 -9.77 21.34 8.19
N LEU A 264 -10.65 20.58 8.84
CA LEU A 264 -12.07 20.94 8.98
C LEU A 264 -12.26 22.22 9.78
N VAL A 265 -11.50 22.41 10.85
CA VAL A 265 -11.54 23.64 11.65
C VAL A 265 -10.97 24.81 10.84
N GLY A 266 -9.87 24.61 10.13
CA GLY A 266 -9.24 25.66 9.32
C GLY A 266 -10.06 26.08 8.10
N ILE A 267 -10.69 25.15 7.40
CA ILE A 267 -11.60 25.43 6.28
C ILE A 267 -12.93 26.07 6.81
N GLY A 268 -13.30 25.73 8.03
CA GLY A 268 -14.50 26.18 8.72
C GLY A 268 -15.52 25.08 8.90
N VAL A 269 -15.84 24.77 10.16
CA VAL A 269 -16.78 23.69 10.54
C VAL A 269 -18.19 23.87 9.95
N SER A 270 -18.62 25.09 9.73
CA SER A 270 -19.91 25.41 9.07
C SER A 270 -19.96 25.03 7.60
N LYS A 271 -18.78 24.84 6.96
CA LYS A 271 -18.65 24.49 5.53
C LYS A 271 -18.45 23.00 5.29
N ALA A 272 -18.28 22.17 6.32
CA ALA A 272 -17.91 20.76 6.20
C ALA A 272 -18.84 19.94 5.27
N GLY A 273 -20.16 20.21 5.31
CA GLY A 273 -21.14 19.56 4.44
C GLY A 273 -21.27 20.15 3.03
N THR A 274 -20.62 21.28 2.76
CA THR A 274 -20.74 22.04 1.50
C THR A 274 -19.42 22.16 0.76
N ILE A 275 -18.36 21.46 1.20
CA ILE A 275 -17.07 21.45 0.50
C ILE A 275 -17.30 20.83 -0.89
N PRO A 276 -17.14 21.61 -1.98
CA PRO A 276 -17.45 21.12 -3.31
C PRO A 276 -16.50 20.01 -3.71
N THR A 277 -17.03 18.87 -4.14
CA THR A 277 -16.25 17.80 -4.74
C THR A 277 -15.59 18.22 -6.08
N ALA A 278 -16.13 19.28 -6.70
CA ALA A 278 -15.61 19.87 -7.93
C ALA A 278 -14.38 20.79 -7.72
N THR A 279 -14.16 21.32 -6.52
CA THR A 279 -12.92 22.04 -6.20
C THR A 279 -11.87 21.00 -5.85
N ALA A 280 -10.96 20.77 -6.78
CA ALA A 280 -10.04 19.65 -6.75
C ALA A 280 -9.24 19.50 -5.45
N TRP A 281 -9.06 20.58 -4.64
CA TRP A 281 -8.14 20.52 -3.51
C TRP A 281 -8.47 21.53 -2.41
N PRO A 282 -9.53 21.34 -1.60
CA PRO A 282 -9.89 22.30 -0.55
C PRO A 282 -8.77 22.52 0.48
N VAL A 283 -7.93 21.50 0.72
CA VAL A 283 -6.76 21.61 1.59
C VAL A 283 -5.69 22.50 0.98
N ALA A 284 -5.49 22.45 -0.35
CA ALA A 284 -4.55 23.35 -1.04
C ALA A 284 -5.05 24.80 -1.03
N THR A 285 -6.33 25.04 -1.28
CA THR A 285 -6.94 26.37 -1.17
C THR A 285 -6.81 26.92 0.25
N PHE A 286 -7.02 26.08 1.26
CA PHE A 286 -6.80 26.45 2.65
C PHE A 286 -5.34 26.82 2.90
N ALA A 287 -4.38 26.00 2.45
CA ALA A 287 -2.95 26.25 2.61
C ALA A 287 -2.52 27.58 1.94
N GLN A 288 -3.00 27.85 0.72
CA GLN A 288 -2.77 29.11 0.02
C GLN A 288 -3.28 30.30 0.81
N HIS A 289 -4.46 30.18 1.43
CA HIS A 289 -5.05 31.23 2.23
C HIS A 289 -4.23 31.54 3.50
N VAL A 290 -3.82 30.50 4.25
CA VAL A 290 -3.19 30.68 5.57
C VAL A 290 -1.67 30.82 5.51
N TRP A 291 -1.01 30.24 4.51
CA TRP A 291 0.44 30.25 4.37
C TRP A 291 0.93 31.18 3.25
N SER A 292 0.02 31.77 2.45
CA SER A 292 0.39 32.59 1.29
C SER A 292 1.45 31.89 0.44
N GLY A 293 2.56 32.53 0.06
CA GLY A 293 3.62 31.91 -0.74
C GLY A 293 4.27 30.67 -0.12
N ALA A 294 4.19 30.46 1.21
CA ALA A 294 4.73 29.27 1.87
C ALA A 294 3.88 27.99 1.62
N TRP A 295 2.74 28.08 0.96
CA TRP A 295 1.97 26.90 0.56
C TRP A 295 2.75 25.95 -0.37
N VAL A 296 3.85 26.42 -0.98
CA VAL A 296 4.80 25.60 -1.76
C VAL A 296 5.32 24.39 -0.97
N PHE A 297 5.39 24.48 0.37
CA PHE A 297 5.73 23.34 1.21
C PHE A 297 4.70 22.21 1.11
N LEU A 298 3.43 22.54 0.90
CA LEU A 298 2.40 21.51 0.62
C LEU A 298 2.65 20.85 -0.73
N LEU A 299 3.02 21.59 -1.79
CA LEU A 299 3.40 20.99 -3.08
C LEU A 299 4.61 20.08 -2.94
N PHE A 300 5.59 20.47 -2.14
CA PHE A 300 6.74 19.60 -1.82
C PHE A 300 6.29 18.32 -1.12
N ALA A 301 5.43 18.41 -0.09
CA ALA A 301 4.93 17.24 0.63
C ALA A 301 4.19 16.26 -0.29
N LEU A 302 3.37 16.78 -1.23
CA LEU A 302 2.65 15.99 -2.21
C LEU A 302 3.57 15.30 -3.21
N LEU A 303 4.53 16.03 -3.77
CA LEU A 303 5.50 15.47 -4.70
C LEU A 303 6.37 14.43 -4.01
N ASN A 304 6.82 14.71 -2.79
CA ASN A 304 7.55 13.74 -1.97
C ASN A 304 6.73 12.49 -1.73
N SER A 305 5.45 12.64 -1.37
CA SER A 305 4.52 11.52 -1.13
C SER A 305 4.40 10.62 -2.36
N ALA A 306 4.25 11.20 -3.55
CA ALA A 306 4.16 10.45 -4.81
C ALA A 306 5.48 9.74 -5.20
N ILE A 307 6.63 10.35 -4.91
CA ILE A 307 7.94 9.70 -5.12
C ILE A 307 8.16 8.59 -4.07
N ALA A 308 7.83 8.86 -2.82
CA ALA A 308 8.01 7.91 -1.72
C ALA A 308 7.17 6.64 -1.90
N VAL A 309 5.88 6.78 -2.29
CA VAL A 309 5.04 5.62 -2.60
C VAL A 309 5.62 4.81 -3.76
N SER A 310 6.16 5.48 -4.78
CA SER A 310 6.81 4.80 -5.91
C SER A 310 8.01 3.99 -5.46
N ILE A 311 8.91 4.55 -4.65
CA ILE A 311 10.08 3.86 -4.10
C ILE A 311 9.65 2.68 -3.23
N ALA A 312 8.67 2.88 -2.37
CA ALA A 312 8.21 1.85 -1.43
C ALA A 312 7.48 0.70 -2.15
N CYS A 313 6.65 0.98 -3.14
CA CYS A 313 6.05 -0.04 -4.01
C CYS A 313 7.12 -0.84 -4.76
N PHE A 314 8.11 -0.17 -5.31
CA PHE A 314 9.26 -0.79 -5.98
C PHE A 314 10.03 -1.73 -5.05
N ASN A 315 10.28 -1.30 -3.81
CA ASN A 315 10.92 -2.14 -2.80
C ASN A 315 10.13 -3.43 -2.53
N GLY A 316 8.81 -3.32 -2.32
CA GLY A 316 7.93 -4.45 -2.02
C GLY A 316 7.79 -5.42 -3.19
N GLY A 317 7.51 -4.91 -4.39
CA GLY A 317 7.28 -5.71 -5.58
C GLY A 317 8.53 -6.46 -6.04
N THR A 318 9.69 -5.77 -6.13
CA THR A 318 10.96 -6.41 -6.56
C THR A 318 11.36 -7.57 -5.66
N ARG A 319 11.12 -7.49 -4.33
CA ARG A 319 11.44 -8.58 -3.40
C ARG A 319 10.49 -9.76 -3.59
N THR A 320 9.23 -9.50 -3.87
CA THR A 320 8.27 -10.58 -4.14
C THR A 320 8.58 -11.29 -5.46
N TRP A 321 8.88 -10.56 -6.54
CA TRP A 321 9.37 -11.15 -7.81
C TRP A 321 10.63 -11.98 -7.59
N TYR A 322 11.59 -11.44 -6.83
CA TYR A 322 12.80 -12.15 -6.46
C TYR A 322 12.52 -13.46 -5.73
N ALA A 323 11.66 -13.45 -4.73
CA ALA A 323 11.30 -14.63 -3.95
C ALA A 323 10.58 -15.68 -4.81
N MET A 324 9.68 -15.27 -5.70
CA MET A 324 9.00 -16.16 -6.64
C MET A 324 9.97 -16.76 -7.67
N GLY A 325 10.94 -15.98 -8.15
CA GLY A 325 12.01 -16.48 -9.02
C GLY A 325 12.95 -17.46 -8.31
N ARG A 326 13.32 -17.16 -7.06
CA ARG A 326 14.19 -18.03 -6.24
C ARG A 326 13.51 -19.37 -5.92
N SER A 327 12.22 -19.37 -5.68
CA SER A 327 11.45 -20.60 -5.44
C SER A 327 11.18 -21.42 -6.70
N GLY A 328 11.53 -20.90 -7.89
CA GLY A 328 11.38 -21.60 -9.16
C GLY A 328 9.94 -21.59 -9.73
N VAL A 329 9.00 -20.88 -9.08
CA VAL A 329 7.64 -20.72 -9.63
C VAL A 329 7.62 -19.77 -10.81
N LEU A 330 8.54 -18.81 -10.83
CA LEU A 330 8.83 -17.93 -11.97
C LEU A 330 10.25 -18.20 -12.51
N PRO A 331 10.62 -17.64 -13.67
CA PRO A 331 11.96 -17.82 -14.22
C PRO A 331 13.04 -17.50 -13.18
N THR A 332 13.98 -18.42 -12.99
CA THR A 332 15.04 -18.31 -11.96
C THR A 332 15.94 -17.09 -12.13
N ALA A 333 15.93 -16.48 -13.32
CA ALA A 333 16.61 -15.21 -13.58
C ALA A 333 16.14 -14.09 -12.63
N LEU A 334 14.87 -14.07 -12.25
CA LEU A 334 14.32 -13.09 -11.30
C LEU A 334 14.87 -13.29 -9.87
N GLY A 335 15.24 -14.53 -9.52
CA GLY A 335 15.84 -14.87 -8.23
C GLY A 335 17.34 -14.56 -8.13
N LYS A 336 17.96 -13.93 -9.13
CA LYS A 336 19.38 -13.56 -9.11
C LYS A 336 19.58 -12.18 -8.47
N VAL A 337 20.63 -12.08 -7.64
CA VAL A 337 21.03 -10.84 -6.96
C VAL A 337 22.36 -10.34 -7.52
N ASN A 338 22.47 -9.05 -7.75
CA ASN A 338 23.71 -8.40 -8.14
C ASN A 338 24.74 -8.50 -6.99
N PRO A 339 25.92 -9.09 -7.20
CA PRO A 339 26.89 -9.33 -6.12
C PRO A 339 27.46 -8.05 -5.50
N LYS A 340 27.55 -6.97 -6.26
CA LYS A 340 28.09 -5.68 -5.78
C LYS A 340 27.02 -4.84 -5.04
N ARG A 341 25.85 -4.65 -5.66
CA ARG A 341 24.78 -3.80 -5.13
C ARG A 341 23.87 -4.51 -4.14
N LYS A 342 23.86 -5.85 -4.16
CA LYS A 342 22.95 -6.68 -3.35
C LYS A 342 21.47 -6.40 -3.66
N THR A 343 21.18 -6.13 -4.94
CA THR A 343 19.84 -5.82 -5.49
C THR A 343 19.40 -6.88 -6.48
N PRO A 344 18.11 -7.21 -6.57
CA PRO A 344 17.56 -8.16 -7.53
C PRO A 344 17.32 -7.46 -8.89
N ASP A 345 18.39 -7.18 -9.63
CA ASP A 345 18.38 -6.33 -10.82
C ASP A 345 17.35 -6.75 -11.88
N ASN A 346 17.18 -8.06 -12.13
CA ASN A 346 16.19 -8.53 -13.11
C ASN A 346 14.75 -8.25 -12.67
N SER A 347 14.47 -8.34 -11.37
CA SER A 347 13.16 -7.95 -10.83
C SER A 347 12.96 -6.44 -10.93
N ILE A 348 14.03 -5.64 -10.76
CA ILE A 348 13.98 -4.18 -10.99
C ILE A 348 13.66 -3.88 -12.46
N HIS A 349 14.32 -4.56 -13.42
CA HIS A 349 14.02 -4.37 -14.86
C HIS A 349 12.56 -4.70 -15.19
N LEU A 350 12.01 -5.77 -14.60
CA LEU A 350 10.61 -6.13 -14.81
C LEU A 350 9.68 -5.02 -14.31
N GLU A 351 9.92 -4.47 -13.14
CA GLU A 351 9.11 -3.39 -12.58
C GLU A 351 9.24 -2.08 -13.35
N VAL A 352 10.44 -1.73 -13.80
CA VAL A 352 10.65 -0.59 -14.71
C VAL A 352 9.78 -0.75 -15.97
N GLY A 353 9.78 -1.94 -16.56
CA GLY A 353 8.92 -2.26 -17.71
C GLY A 353 7.43 -2.05 -17.40
N MET A 354 6.97 -2.50 -16.23
CA MET A 354 5.57 -2.32 -15.81
C MET A 354 5.22 -0.85 -15.59
N GLN A 355 6.12 -0.05 -15.02
CA GLN A 355 5.93 1.39 -14.84
C GLN A 355 5.85 2.12 -16.20
N VAL A 356 6.70 1.75 -17.16
CA VAL A 356 6.67 2.30 -18.52
C VAL A 356 5.35 1.96 -19.20
N VAL A 357 4.87 0.73 -19.08
CA VAL A 357 3.56 0.32 -19.61
C VAL A 357 2.44 1.13 -18.96
N ALA A 358 2.45 1.28 -17.64
CA ALA A 358 1.45 2.07 -16.91
C ALA A 358 1.45 3.53 -17.38
N PHE A 359 2.63 4.13 -17.57
CA PHE A 359 2.76 5.48 -18.10
C PHE A 359 2.24 5.59 -19.54
N ALA A 360 2.53 4.62 -20.40
CA ALA A 360 1.99 4.56 -21.75
C ALA A 360 0.45 4.47 -21.75
N CYS A 361 -0.13 3.66 -20.85
CA CYS A 361 -1.58 3.61 -20.68
C CYS A 361 -2.17 4.99 -20.32
N VAL A 362 -1.50 5.73 -19.43
CA VAL A 362 -1.91 7.10 -19.06
C VAL A 362 -1.90 8.05 -20.26
N LEU A 363 -0.88 7.95 -21.12
CA LEU A 363 -0.78 8.78 -22.32
C LEU A 363 -1.87 8.46 -23.36
N ILE A 364 -2.32 7.20 -23.41
CA ILE A 364 -3.32 6.74 -24.41
C ILE A 364 -4.75 6.99 -23.94
N TRP A 365 -5.06 6.67 -22.70
CA TRP A 365 -6.44 6.65 -22.17
C TRP A 365 -6.74 7.78 -21.17
N GLY A 366 -5.76 8.61 -20.85
CA GLY A 366 -5.91 9.74 -19.93
C GLY A 366 -5.59 9.42 -18.48
N VAL A 367 -5.12 10.45 -17.78
CA VAL A 367 -4.56 10.34 -16.41
C VAL A 367 -5.59 9.86 -15.40
N SER A 368 -6.74 10.54 -15.35
CA SER A 368 -7.76 10.28 -14.32
C SER A 368 -8.42 8.91 -14.51
N ASP A 369 -8.75 8.55 -15.74
CA ASP A 369 -9.44 7.29 -16.03
C ASP A 369 -8.55 6.08 -15.73
N VAL A 370 -7.27 6.13 -16.12
CA VAL A 370 -6.33 5.05 -15.84
C VAL A 370 -6.04 4.95 -14.34
N PHE A 371 -5.85 6.08 -13.64
CA PHE A 371 -5.62 6.09 -12.21
C PHE A 371 -6.81 5.47 -11.45
N ILE A 372 -8.04 5.91 -11.72
CA ILE A 372 -9.23 5.42 -11.05
C ILE A 372 -9.48 3.94 -11.40
N THR A 373 -9.31 3.54 -12.67
CA THR A 373 -9.43 2.14 -13.12
C THR A 373 -8.48 1.25 -12.33
N TRP A 374 -7.21 1.64 -12.24
CA TRP A 374 -6.20 0.85 -11.52
C TRP A 374 -6.45 0.82 -10.01
N ALA A 375 -6.81 1.95 -9.40
CA ALA A 375 -7.13 2.03 -7.99
C ALA A 375 -8.28 1.09 -7.60
N ASN A 376 -9.32 1.00 -8.44
CA ASN A 376 -10.42 0.07 -8.24
C ASN A 376 -9.96 -1.39 -8.36
N ALA A 377 -9.22 -1.71 -9.41
CA ALA A 377 -8.70 -3.05 -9.62
C ALA A 377 -7.82 -3.52 -8.45
N ILE A 378 -6.90 -2.67 -7.95
CA ILE A 378 -6.06 -2.93 -6.77
C ILE A 378 -6.91 -3.27 -5.55
N THR A 379 -7.92 -2.46 -5.24
CA THR A 379 -8.71 -2.62 -4.02
C THR A 379 -9.37 -4.00 -3.94
N ILE A 380 -9.96 -4.48 -5.04
CA ILE A 380 -10.55 -5.82 -5.10
C ILE A 380 -9.46 -6.89 -4.88
N GLY A 381 -8.32 -6.76 -5.55
CA GLY A 381 -7.21 -7.70 -5.46
C GLY A 381 -6.62 -7.79 -4.06
N LEU A 382 -6.41 -6.64 -3.39
CA LEU A 382 -5.91 -6.59 -2.01
C LEU A 382 -6.88 -7.25 -1.03
N VAL A 383 -8.18 -6.96 -1.13
CA VAL A 383 -9.19 -7.58 -0.25
C VAL A 383 -9.20 -9.10 -0.43
N LEU A 384 -9.12 -9.60 -1.66
CA LEU A 384 -9.04 -11.04 -1.91
C LEU A 384 -7.77 -11.65 -1.31
N MET A 385 -6.63 -10.99 -1.47
CA MET A 385 -5.37 -11.41 -0.86
C MET A 385 -5.46 -11.45 0.68
N TYR A 386 -6.10 -10.45 1.30
CA TYR A 386 -6.32 -10.41 2.74
C TYR A 386 -7.20 -11.58 3.22
N ILE A 387 -8.28 -11.89 2.50
CA ILE A 387 -9.15 -13.04 2.83
C ILE A 387 -8.36 -14.36 2.77
N LEU A 388 -7.54 -14.54 1.74
CA LEU A 388 -6.68 -15.73 1.62
C LEU A 388 -5.67 -15.82 2.78
N ALA A 389 -5.07 -14.71 3.19
CA ALA A 389 -4.17 -14.66 4.34
C ALA A 389 -4.91 -14.97 5.66
N ASN A 390 -6.12 -14.44 5.83
CA ASN A 390 -6.96 -14.69 7.01
C ASN A 390 -7.33 -16.17 7.12
N ILE A 391 -7.70 -16.82 6.01
CA ILE A 391 -7.91 -18.27 5.96
C ILE A 391 -6.62 -19.01 6.35
N GLY A 392 -5.47 -18.53 5.86
CA GLY A 392 -4.15 -19.06 6.21
C GLY A 392 -3.86 -18.95 7.72
N VAL A 393 -4.15 -17.81 8.35
CA VAL A 393 -4.01 -17.63 9.81
C VAL A 393 -4.84 -18.67 10.56
N VAL A 394 -6.14 -18.77 10.24
CA VAL A 394 -7.04 -19.71 10.90
C VAL A 394 -6.52 -21.15 10.74
N LYS A 395 -6.20 -21.56 9.52
CA LYS A 395 -5.71 -22.92 9.24
C LYS A 395 -4.42 -23.21 9.99
N TYR A 396 -3.40 -22.34 9.89
CA TYR A 396 -2.11 -22.56 10.50
C TYR A 396 -2.21 -22.72 12.03
N TYR A 397 -2.92 -21.83 12.71
CA TYR A 397 -3.04 -21.89 14.18
C TYR A 397 -4.00 -22.95 14.68
N LEU A 398 -4.86 -23.52 13.83
CA LEU A 398 -5.65 -24.71 14.17
C LEU A 398 -4.87 -26.02 13.91
N THR A 399 -3.80 -26.00 13.13
CA THR A 399 -3.00 -27.20 12.79
C THR A 399 -1.60 -27.15 13.39
N GLU A 400 -0.65 -26.49 12.73
CA GLU A 400 0.77 -26.47 13.08
C GLU A 400 1.08 -25.58 14.30
N GLY A 401 0.43 -24.41 14.39
CA GLY A 401 0.67 -23.40 15.43
C GLY A 401 -0.17 -23.57 16.69
N ARG A 402 -0.74 -24.74 16.97
CA ARG A 402 -1.68 -24.98 18.08
C ARG A 402 -1.18 -24.55 19.46
N ALA A 403 0.12 -24.67 19.71
CA ALA A 403 0.71 -24.26 20.99
C ALA A 403 0.54 -22.75 21.30
N GLN A 404 0.37 -21.92 20.25
CA GLN A 404 0.19 -20.47 20.37
C GLN A 404 -1.24 -20.04 19.99
N PHE A 405 -2.18 -20.98 19.87
CA PHE A 405 -3.54 -20.70 19.45
C PHE A 405 -4.28 -19.78 20.44
N SER A 406 -4.89 -18.72 19.89
CA SER A 406 -5.78 -17.81 20.62
C SER A 406 -7.08 -17.66 19.81
N PRO A 407 -8.25 -18.04 20.34
CA PRO A 407 -9.51 -17.92 19.60
C PRO A 407 -9.79 -16.51 19.10
N LEU A 408 -9.48 -15.51 19.93
CA LEU A 408 -9.68 -14.10 19.55
C LEU A 408 -8.80 -13.69 18.38
N LEU A 409 -7.47 -13.93 18.46
CA LEU A 409 -6.51 -13.46 17.47
C LEU A 409 -6.53 -14.30 16.17
N HIS A 410 -6.83 -15.60 16.28
CA HIS A 410 -6.66 -16.52 15.15
C HIS A 410 -7.97 -17.00 14.52
N VAL A 411 -9.14 -16.60 15.09
CA VAL A 411 -10.46 -16.88 14.50
C VAL A 411 -11.31 -15.62 14.43
N VAL A 412 -11.57 -14.94 15.57
CA VAL A 412 -12.52 -13.81 15.62
C VAL A 412 -11.98 -12.64 14.76
N VAL A 413 -10.71 -12.24 14.97
CA VAL A 413 -10.09 -11.13 14.21
C VAL A 413 -10.05 -11.42 12.71
N PRO A 414 -9.58 -12.59 12.21
CA PRO A 414 -9.65 -12.94 10.78
C PRO A 414 -11.05 -12.91 10.19
N VAL A 415 -12.06 -13.39 10.91
CA VAL A 415 -13.45 -13.40 10.44
C VAL A 415 -13.99 -11.98 10.30
N ILE A 416 -13.83 -11.14 11.33
CA ILE A 416 -14.27 -9.74 11.30
C ILE A 416 -13.56 -8.99 10.17
N ALA A 417 -12.23 -9.11 10.05
CA ALA A 417 -11.45 -8.45 9.02
C ALA A 417 -11.87 -8.89 7.60
N SER A 418 -12.16 -10.19 7.40
CA SER A 418 -12.66 -10.72 6.12
C SER A 418 -14.05 -10.20 5.80
N ALA A 419 -14.96 -10.21 6.77
CA ALA A 419 -16.33 -9.71 6.59
C ALA A 419 -16.31 -8.21 6.23
N ALA A 420 -15.50 -7.41 6.92
CA ALA A 420 -15.32 -5.99 6.59
C ALA A 420 -14.81 -5.80 5.15
N GLY A 421 -13.82 -6.58 4.71
CA GLY A 421 -13.31 -6.56 3.34
C GLY A 421 -14.40 -6.89 2.30
N VAL A 422 -15.19 -7.93 2.54
CA VAL A 422 -16.32 -8.29 1.65
C VAL A 422 -17.33 -7.15 1.55
N VAL A 423 -17.67 -6.52 2.68
CA VAL A 423 -18.62 -5.39 2.70
C VAL A 423 -18.06 -4.19 1.92
N VAL A 424 -16.75 -3.91 2.04
CA VAL A 424 -16.07 -2.85 1.26
C VAL A 424 -16.21 -3.11 -0.23
N VAL A 425 -15.83 -4.31 -0.69
CA VAL A 425 -15.94 -4.68 -2.11
C VAL A 425 -17.39 -4.62 -2.58
N TRP A 426 -18.33 -5.14 -1.80
CA TRP A 426 -19.75 -5.10 -2.16
C TRP A 426 -20.25 -3.67 -2.35
N LYS A 427 -19.96 -2.79 -1.42
CA LYS A 427 -20.41 -1.39 -1.46
C LYS A 427 -19.70 -0.54 -2.50
N SER A 428 -18.44 -0.83 -2.79
CA SER A 428 -17.67 -0.07 -3.77
C SER A 428 -17.99 -0.45 -5.22
N TYR A 429 -18.36 -1.72 -5.49
CA TYR A 429 -18.44 -2.24 -6.86
C TYR A 429 -19.81 -2.81 -7.23
N PHE A 430 -20.51 -3.46 -6.31
CA PHE A 430 -21.74 -4.16 -6.62
C PHE A 430 -23.01 -3.36 -6.27
N SER A 431 -22.95 -2.49 -5.26
CA SER A 431 -24.10 -1.65 -4.91
C SER A 431 -24.33 -0.49 -5.92
N PRO A 432 -23.26 0.25 -6.36
CA PRO A 432 -23.38 1.24 -7.41
C PRO A 432 -23.00 0.66 -8.78
N PHE A 433 -23.35 -0.60 -9.09
CA PHE A 433 -22.91 -1.26 -10.32
C PHE A 433 -23.29 -0.42 -11.54
N THR A 434 -22.28 0.01 -12.28
CA THR A 434 -22.41 0.69 -13.55
C THR A 434 -21.75 -0.18 -14.64
N SER A 435 -22.38 -0.31 -15.79
CA SER A 435 -21.86 -1.09 -16.94
C SER A 435 -20.82 -0.32 -17.77
N SER A 436 -20.32 0.80 -17.26
CA SER A 436 -19.36 1.66 -17.96
C SER A 436 -18.54 2.49 -16.97
N GLY A 437 -17.47 3.12 -17.46
CA GLY A 437 -16.62 4.00 -16.68
C GLY A 437 -15.47 3.29 -15.94
N PRO A 438 -14.60 4.05 -15.25
CA PRO A 438 -13.37 3.53 -14.67
C PRO A 438 -13.56 2.43 -13.62
N VAL A 439 -14.69 2.45 -12.88
CA VAL A 439 -15.02 1.39 -11.89
C VAL A 439 -15.27 0.06 -12.58
N PHE A 440 -16.06 0.06 -13.66
CA PHE A 440 -16.32 -1.12 -14.48
C PHE A 440 -15.03 -1.66 -15.15
N TRP A 441 -14.24 -0.77 -15.74
CA TRP A 441 -12.95 -1.16 -16.32
C TRP A 441 -11.99 -1.73 -15.28
N GLY A 442 -11.98 -1.19 -14.05
CA GLY A 442 -11.21 -1.72 -12.93
C GLY A 442 -11.58 -3.15 -12.59
N LEU A 443 -12.88 -3.47 -12.56
CA LEU A 443 -13.36 -4.85 -12.36
C LEU A 443 -12.89 -5.77 -13.50
N LEU A 444 -12.96 -5.33 -14.76
CA LEU A 444 -12.50 -6.13 -15.91
C LEU A 444 -10.99 -6.37 -15.87
N VAL A 445 -10.19 -5.35 -15.52
CA VAL A 445 -8.73 -5.50 -15.34
C VAL A 445 -8.43 -6.52 -14.24
N PHE A 446 -9.13 -6.45 -13.10
CA PHE A 446 -9.02 -7.44 -12.05
C PHE A 446 -9.35 -8.86 -12.54
N ILE A 447 -10.50 -9.04 -13.20
CA ILE A 447 -10.91 -10.34 -13.77
C ILE A 447 -9.86 -10.86 -14.76
N ALA A 448 -9.33 -10.02 -15.62
CA ALA A 448 -8.30 -10.40 -16.58
C ALA A 448 -7.03 -10.93 -15.89
N ILE A 449 -6.56 -10.27 -14.83
CA ILE A 449 -5.39 -10.72 -14.04
C ILE A 449 -5.69 -12.05 -13.36
N VAL A 450 -6.87 -12.22 -12.78
CA VAL A 450 -7.29 -13.48 -12.16
C VAL A 450 -7.30 -14.61 -13.17
N VAL A 451 -7.91 -14.40 -14.33
CA VAL A 451 -7.98 -15.39 -15.43
C VAL A 451 -6.58 -15.77 -15.90
N VAL A 452 -5.70 -14.79 -16.18
CA VAL A 452 -4.32 -15.06 -16.60
C VAL A 452 -3.57 -15.85 -15.54
N THR A 453 -3.75 -15.54 -14.25
CA THR A 453 -3.10 -16.26 -13.15
C THR A 453 -3.61 -17.71 -13.05
N ILE A 454 -4.91 -17.93 -13.20
CA ILE A 454 -5.51 -19.29 -13.21
C ILE A 454 -5.00 -20.07 -14.42
N LEU A 455 -4.97 -19.49 -15.61
CA LEU A 455 -4.44 -20.14 -16.81
C LEU A 455 -2.95 -20.50 -16.66
N ALA A 456 -2.15 -19.65 -16.02
CA ALA A 456 -0.76 -19.95 -15.69
C ALA A 456 -0.65 -21.16 -14.75
N LEU A 457 -1.49 -21.26 -13.72
CA LEU A 457 -1.51 -22.41 -12.82
C LEU A 457 -1.95 -23.70 -13.56
N ILE A 458 -2.95 -23.64 -14.43
CA ILE A 458 -3.38 -24.78 -15.26
C ILE A 458 -2.25 -25.20 -16.20
N TYR A 459 -1.59 -24.27 -16.88
CA TYR A 459 -0.47 -24.54 -17.76
C TYR A 459 0.68 -25.26 -17.03
N MET A 460 1.08 -24.76 -15.84
CA MET A 460 2.14 -25.37 -15.02
C MET A 460 1.74 -26.80 -14.61
N ARG A 461 0.49 -27.04 -14.27
CA ARG A 461 -0.02 -28.38 -13.95
C ARG A 461 0.07 -29.34 -15.14
N ILE A 462 -0.40 -28.90 -16.34
CA ILE A 462 -0.37 -29.71 -17.56
C ILE A 462 1.06 -30.07 -17.97
N ARG A 463 2.02 -29.14 -17.76
CA ARG A 463 3.45 -29.35 -18.07
C ARG A 463 4.20 -30.18 -17.02
N GLY A 464 3.53 -30.64 -15.96
CA GLY A 464 4.18 -31.35 -14.85
C GLY A 464 5.17 -30.49 -14.07
N GLN A 465 5.14 -29.17 -14.21
CA GLN A 465 6.02 -28.22 -13.55
C GLN A 465 5.57 -27.89 -12.12
N GLU A 466 4.99 -28.86 -11.41
CA GLU A 466 4.55 -28.67 -10.01
C GLU A 466 5.65 -28.97 -8.98
N GLU A 467 6.82 -29.44 -9.43
CA GLU A 467 7.99 -29.64 -8.55
C GLU A 467 8.43 -28.37 -7.79
N TRP A 468 8.10 -27.17 -8.32
CA TRP A 468 8.35 -25.93 -7.62
C TRP A 468 7.63 -25.86 -6.27
N MET A 469 6.48 -26.52 -6.12
CA MET A 469 5.76 -26.53 -4.85
C MET A 469 6.55 -27.21 -3.75
N ALA A 470 7.22 -28.33 -4.05
CA ALA A 470 8.11 -29.00 -3.11
C ALA A 470 9.37 -28.18 -2.85
N LYS A 471 9.98 -27.60 -3.90
CA LYS A 471 11.13 -26.71 -3.78
C LYS A 471 10.82 -25.44 -2.99
N ALA A 472 9.65 -24.85 -3.21
CA ALA A 472 9.19 -23.69 -2.46
C ALA A 472 9.05 -24.02 -0.97
N GLN A 473 8.51 -25.18 -0.61
CA GLN A 473 8.44 -25.63 0.78
C GLN A 473 9.84 -25.76 1.42
N LEU A 474 10.80 -26.36 0.74
CA LEU A 474 12.17 -26.48 1.23
C LEU A 474 12.86 -25.12 1.42
N VAL A 475 12.71 -24.18 0.48
CA VAL A 475 13.23 -22.81 0.61
C VAL A 475 12.60 -22.07 1.81
N PHE A 476 11.32 -22.33 2.06
CA PHE A 476 10.60 -21.71 3.19
C PHE A 476 11.01 -22.33 4.54
N GLU A 477 11.28 -23.64 4.60
CA GLU A 477 11.76 -24.32 5.80
C GLU A 477 13.16 -23.85 6.21
N GLN A 478 14.04 -23.63 5.25
CA GLN A 478 15.39 -23.14 5.50
C GLN A 478 15.43 -21.68 5.98
N SER A 479 14.46 -20.83 5.59
CA SER A 479 14.35 -19.45 6.08
C SER A 479 13.75 -19.34 7.49
N GLY A 480 13.05 -20.37 7.96
CA GLY A 480 12.40 -20.39 9.29
C GLY A 480 13.24 -20.93 10.44
N THR A 481 14.35 -21.61 10.16
CA THR A 481 15.16 -22.33 11.15
C THR A 481 16.37 -21.57 11.71
N SER A 482 16.61 -20.32 11.33
CA SER A 482 17.62 -19.49 12.03
C SER A 482 17.03 -18.97 13.35
N HIS A 483 17.38 -19.62 14.41
CA HIS A 483 17.13 -19.25 15.82
C HIS A 483 17.62 -17.85 16.16
#